data_8e5313db24dba99f6410871a0d576f64
#
_entry.id   8e5313db24dba99f6410871a0d576f64
#
_cell.length_a   1.000
_cell.length_b   1.000
_cell.length_c   1.000
_cell.angle_alpha   90.00
_cell.angle_beta   90.00
_cell.angle_gamma   90.00
#
_symmetry.space_group_name_H-M   'P 1'
#
loop_
_entity.id
_entity.type
_entity.pdbx_description
1 polymer ?
#
loop_
_entity_poly.entity_id
_entity_poly.type
_entity_poly.pdbx_seq_one_letter_code
_entity_poly.pdbx_strand_id
1 'polypeptide(L)'
;YYVTLESKSGSYATVKVTAMVKPLLADDATITAKDVTYNPKGIKVFVDTSKVPEDAAYTVAKVKNGSKVLSEDSYEYKDGVLTFNKNVAVGTYVVTFESAKYQDVKVSVKVNKAKGTLTTKAKTTVNTAIGSKSFNLGAKATTGMKVSYASSNKKVATVSSNGTVSVKGTGIATITVTASGSNYNTVTKKITIKVAPKKQSVKAKTAKKKLTITWTKDSNATGYQVQIATKKNLKGAKTYTVKSYKTYKKTISKLKSKKKYYVRVRSYKTVGKTKLYGAYSTVKSYKVK
;
A
#
# COMPACT_ATOMS: atom_id res chain seq x y z
N TYR A 1 3.73 60.30 -15.13
CA TYR A 1 3.00 61.35 -14.42
C TYR A 1 3.93 62.06 -13.45
N TYR A 2 3.82 63.40 -13.42
CA TYR A 2 4.54 64.23 -12.46
C TYR A 2 3.54 64.74 -11.43
N VAL A 3 3.83 64.55 -10.16
CA VAL A 3 3.08 65.17 -9.05
C VAL A 3 3.94 66.25 -8.44
N THR A 4 3.45 67.41 -8.47
CA THR A 4 4.12 68.59 -7.80
C THR A 4 3.42 68.83 -6.48
N LEU A 5 4.15 68.72 -5.39
CA LEU A 5 3.67 69.07 -4.05
C LEU A 5 4.16 70.41 -3.70
N GLU A 6 3.23 71.34 -3.45
CA GLU A 6 3.53 72.69 -3.04
C GLU A 6 3.09 72.94 -1.60
N SER A 7 3.92 73.63 -0.84
CA SER A 7 3.55 73.98 0.50
C SER A 7 2.51 75.12 0.50
N LYS A 8 1.40 74.95 1.18
CA LYS A 8 0.38 76.00 1.33
C LYS A 8 0.87 77.24 2.07
N SER A 9 1.93 77.15 2.79
CA SER A 9 2.49 78.30 3.59
C SER A 9 3.59 79.10 2.90
N GLY A 10 4.00 78.63 1.71
CA GLY A 10 5.11 79.28 0.99
C GLY A 10 6.51 79.19 1.66
N SER A 11 6.58 78.48 2.82
CA SER A 11 7.82 78.45 3.63
C SER A 11 8.73 77.26 3.31
N TYR A 12 8.34 76.38 2.42
CA TYR A 12 9.12 75.18 2.07
C TYR A 12 9.30 75.05 0.56
N ALA A 13 10.40 74.45 0.15
CA ALA A 13 10.73 74.25 -1.26
C ALA A 13 9.70 73.30 -1.92
N THR A 14 9.35 73.59 -3.17
CA THR A 14 8.52 72.70 -4.00
C THR A 14 9.24 71.44 -4.23
N VAL A 15 8.62 70.32 -3.88
CA VAL A 15 9.12 68.96 -4.12
C VAL A 15 8.42 68.37 -5.35
N LYS A 16 9.20 68.09 -6.38
CA LYS A 16 8.71 67.35 -7.59
C LYS A 16 8.94 65.88 -7.43
N VAL A 17 7.86 65.11 -7.32
CA VAL A 17 7.90 63.66 -7.24
C VAL A 17 7.54 63.10 -8.61
N THR A 18 8.41 62.28 -9.18
CA THR A 18 8.12 61.55 -10.41
C THR A 18 7.61 60.15 -10.04
N ALA A 19 6.35 59.89 -10.30
CA ALA A 19 5.78 58.56 -10.18
C ALA A 19 5.75 57.91 -11.56
N MET A 20 6.44 56.80 -11.71
CA MET A 20 6.36 55.97 -12.92
C MET A 20 5.19 55.00 -12.80
N VAL A 21 4.20 55.14 -13.64
CA VAL A 21 3.10 54.18 -13.74
C VAL A 21 3.45 53.17 -14.87
N LYS A 22 3.71 51.95 -14.52
CA LYS A 22 3.94 50.88 -15.49
C LYS A 22 2.61 50.48 -16.13
N PRO A 23 2.50 50.45 -17.46
CA PRO A 23 1.29 49.99 -18.14
C PRO A 23 1.02 48.53 -17.89
N LEU A 24 -0.23 48.12 -17.99
CA LEU A 24 -0.64 46.73 -18.09
C LEU A 24 -0.15 46.10 -19.40
N LEU A 25 0.05 44.83 -19.44
CA LEU A 25 0.14 44.08 -20.70
C LEU A 25 -1.16 44.24 -21.49
N ALA A 26 -1.10 44.18 -22.80
CA ALA A 26 -2.29 44.09 -23.64
C ALA A 26 -3.10 42.79 -23.28
N ASP A 27 -4.40 42.82 -23.48
CA ASP A 27 -5.31 41.72 -23.04
C ASP A 27 -4.94 40.36 -23.63
N ASP A 28 -4.30 40.32 -24.79
CA ASP A 28 -3.83 39.10 -25.47
C ASP A 28 -2.41 38.70 -25.07
N ALA A 29 -1.66 39.56 -24.38
CA ALA A 29 -0.31 39.32 -23.93
C ALA A 29 -0.31 38.61 -22.56
N THR A 30 0.04 37.33 -22.54
CA THR A 30 -0.01 36.48 -21.35
C THR A 30 1.29 35.76 -21.10
N ILE A 31 1.65 35.61 -19.81
CA ILE A 31 2.67 34.63 -19.36
C ILE A 31 1.93 33.42 -18.83
N THR A 32 2.22 32.23 -19.37
CA THR A 32 1.59 31.00 -18.93
C THR A 32 2.61 29.93 -18.58
N ALA A 33 2.22 28.98 -17.75
CA ALA A 33 3.00 27.79 -17.44
C ALA A 33 2.07 26.60 -17.17
N LYS A 34 2.51 25.40 -17.56
CA LYS A 34 1.74 24.17 -17.34
C LYS A 34 2.05 23.55 -15.98
N ASP A 35 1.07 22.90 -15.41
CA ASP A 35 1.24 22.06 -14.23
C ASP A 35 2.25 20.95 -14.48
N VAL A 36 3.00 20.60 -13.46
CA VAL A 36 4.05 19.58 -13.53
C VAL A 36 3.84 18.50 -12.46
N THR A 37 4.57 17.40 -12.60
CA THR A 37 4.56 16.31 -11.61
C THR A 37 5.84 16.35 -10.78
N TYR A 38 5.73 16.08 -9.50
CA TYR A 38 6.87 16.01 -8.58
C TYR A 38 7.95 15.05 -9.09
N ASN A 39 9.19 15.51 -9.02
CA ASN A 39 10.39 14.74 -9.32
C ASN A 39 11.45 15.00 -8.24
N PRO A 40 11.96 13.96 -7.52
CA PRO A 40 12.96 14.14 -6.46
C PRO A 40 14.32 14.63 -6.96
N LYS A 41 14.57 14.58 -8.27
CA LYS A 41 15.82 15.09 -8.91
C LYS A 41 15.76 16.56 -9.28
N GLY A 42 14.60 17.20 -9.10
CA GLY A 42 14.31 18.57 -9.51
C GLY A 42 13.14 18.64 -10.50
N ILE A 43 12.55 19.82 -10.62
CA ILE A 43 11.36 20.07 -11.45
C ILE A 43 11.69 21.19 -12.42
N LYS A 44 11.38 20.99 -13.70
CA LYS A 44 11.45 22.02 -14.74
C LYS A 44 10.05 22.43 -15.16
N VAL A 45 9.79 23.73 -15.15
CA VAL A 45 8.54 24.33 -15.60
C VAL A 45 8.86 25.19 -16.82
N PHE A 46 8.28 24.86 -17.94
CA PHE A 46 8.38 25.70 -19.14
C PHE A 46 7.39 26.85 -19.01
N VAL A 47 7.90 28.06 -19.13
CA VAL A 47 7.14 29.30 -19.06
C VAL A 47 6.98 29.81 -20.49
N ASP A 48 5.74 29.94 -20.92
CA ASP A 48 5.42 30.46 -22.24
C ASP A 48 5.26 31.99 -22.15
N THR A 49 6.17 32.69 -22.80
CA THR A 49 6.20 34.15 -22.94
C THR A 49 6.04 34.60 -24.39
N SER A 50 5.63 33.70 -25.29
CA SER A 50 5.54 33.99 -26.73
C SER A 50 4.55 35.08 -27.10
N LYS A 51 3.59 35.35 -26.21
CA LYS A 51 2.59 36.44 -26.37
C LYS A 51 2.96 37.74 -25.63
N VAL A 52 4.16 37.84 -25.11
CA VAL A 52 4.63 39.03 -24.39
C VAL A 52 5.47 39.87 -25.31
N PRO A 53 5.37 41.21 -25.26
CA PRO A 53 6.25 42.10 -26.04
C PRO A 53 7.73 41.79 -25.78
N GLU A 54 8.52 41.74 -26.84
CA GLU A 54 9.94 41.36 -26.76
C GLU A 54 10.74 42.29 -25.82
N ASP A 55 10.33 43.55 -25.75
CA ASP A 55 10.94 44.57 -24.89
C ASP A 55 10.48 44.53 -23.44
N ALA A 56 9.56 43.61 -23.08
CA ALA A 56 9.05 43.48 -21.71
C ALA A 56 10.10 42.91 -20.74
N ALA A 57 11.01 42.06 -21.23
CA ALA A 57 12.17 41.52 -20.48
C ALA A 57 11.83 41.08 -19.05
N TYR A 58 10.81 40.18 -18.91
CA TYR A 58 10.38 39.69 -17.60
C TYR A 58 11.41 38.76 -16.94
N THR A 59 11.65 39.01 -15.65
CA THR A 59 12.46 38.16 -14.77
C THR A 59 11.61 37.65 -13.61
N VAL A 60 12.06 36.60 -12.92
CA VAL A 60 11.34 36.06 -11.74
C VAL A 60 11.76 36.87 -10.51
N ALA A 61 10.82 37.66 -9.99
CA ALA A 61 11.03 38.43 -8.75
C ALA A 61 10.79 37.61 -7.50
N LYS A 62 9.83 36.67 -7.54
CA LYS A 62 9.41 35.90 -6.36
C LYS A 62 8.68 34.63 -6.70
N VAL A 63 8.97 33.58 -5.93
CA VAL A 63 8.21 32.31 -5.97
C VAL A 63 7.64 32.00 -4.58
N LYS A 64 6.34 31.74 -4.50
CA LYS A 64 5.64 31.36 -3.25
C LYS A 64 4.99 30.01 -3.36
N ASN A 65 4.96 29.25 -2.25
CA ASN A 65 4.11 28.09 -2.06
C ASN A 65 3.21 28.36 -0.86
N GLY A 66 1.95 28.69 -1.10
CA GLY A 66 1.05 29.25 -0.10
C GLY A 66 1.59 30.58 0.44
N SER A 67 1.73 30.70 1.76
CA SER A 67 2.31 31.88 2.42
C SER A 67 3.85 31.93 2.40
N LYS A 68 4.51 30.78 2.16
CA LYS A 68 5.97 30.66 2.21
C LYS A 68 6.60 31.19 0.93
N VAL A 69 7.49 32.18 1.06
CA VAL A 69 8.37 32.59 -0.02
C VAL A 69 9.56 31.65 -0.08
N LEU A 70 9.90 31.18 -1.28
CA LEU A 70 11.10 30.37 -1.52
C LEU A 70 12.34 31.31 -1.53
N SER A 71 13.46 30.80 -1.02
CA SER A 71 14.76 31.44 -1.19
C SER A 71 15.23 31.38 -2.64
N GLU A 72 15.97 32.35 -3.11
CA GLU A 72 16.40 32.47 -4.51
C GLU A 72 17.28 31.30 -4.97
N ASP A 73 18.06 30.71 -4.07
CA ASP A 73 18.85 29.50 -4.31
C ASP A 73 17.99 28.20 -4.52
N SER A 74 16.68 28.28 -4.24
CA SER A 74 15.77 27.18 -4.41
C SER A 74 15.28 27.00 -5.85
N TYR A 75 15.48 27.97 -6.72
CA TYR A 75 15.06 27.93 -8.12
C TYR A 75 15.99 28.80 -9.00
N GLU A 76 15.94 28.51 -10.28
CA GLU A 76 16.63 29.26 -11.34
C GLU A 76 15.65 29.50 -12.49
N TYR A 77 15.61 30.71 -13.04
CA TYR A 77 14.86 31.00 -14.26
C TYR A 77 15.82 31.43 -15.37
N LYS A 78 15.89 30.64 -16.43
CA LYS A 78 16.75 30.87 -17.57
C LYS A 78 16.10 30.37 -18.85
N ASP A 79 16.18 31.14 -19.93
CA ASP A 79 15.72 30.76 -21.28
C ASP A 79 14.27 30.23 -21.30
N GLY A 80 13.35 30.86 -20.56
CA GLY A 80 11.96 30.47 -20.47
C GLY A 80 11.70 29.20 -19.59
N VAL A 81 12.70 28.73 -18.87
CA VAL A 81 12.58 27.56 -17.99
C VAL A 81 12.80 27.95 -16.54
N LEU A 82 11.79 27.77 -15.71
CA LEU A 82 11.91 27.83 -14.26
C LEU A 82 12.29 26.44 -13.74
N THR A 83 13.50 26.30 -13.25
CA THR A 83 14.01 25.07 -12.66
C THR A 83 13.95 25.17 -11.14
N PHE A 84 13.19 24.29 -10.50
CA PHE A 84 13.24 24.13 -9.06
C PHE A 84 14.33 23.12 -8.69
N ASN A 85 15.15 23.47 -7.72
CA ASN A 85 16.17 22.62 -7.17
C ASN A 85 15.55 21.43 -6.38
N LYS A 86 16.40 20.53 -5.84
CA LYS A 86 15.96 19.40 -5.00
C LYS A 86 15.11 19.91 -3.83
N ASN A 87 14.15 19.07 -3.38
CA ASN A 87 13.27 19.30 -2.21
C ASN A 87 12.07 20.24 -2.41
N VAL A 88 11.68 20.51 -3.63
CA VAL A 88 10.40 21.19 -3.89
C VAL A 88 9.24 20.26 -3.54
N ALA A 89 8.32 20.70 -2.70
CA ALA A 89 7.16 19.91 -2.29
C ALA A 89 6.02 19.99 -3.34
N VAL A 90 5.08 19.06 -3.24
CA VAL A 90 3.78 19.15 -3.94
C VAL A 90 3.03 20.38 -3.42
N GLY A 91 2.40 21.13 -4.32
CA GLY A 91 1.64 22.32 -3.96
C GLY A 91 1.40 23.24 -5.16
N THR A 92 0.72 24.35 -4.92
CA THR A 92 0.53 25.41 -5.92
C THR A 92 1.54 26.52 -5.66
N TYR A 93 2.38 26.77 -6.64
CA TYR A 93 3.39 27.82 -6.62
C TYR A 93 2.86 29.03 -7.38
N VAL A 94 3.00 30.21 -6.79
CA VAL A 94 2.74 31.48 -7.46
C VAL A 94 4.08 32.11 -7.78
N VAL A 95 4.35 32.23 -9.07
CA VAL A 95 5.56 32.86 -9.61
C VAL A 95 5.21 34.33 -9.97
N THR A 96 5.88 35.26 -9.40
CA THR A 96 5.74 36.68 -9.78
C THR A 96 6.86 37.03 -10.75
N PHE A 97 6.48 37.43 -11.94
CA PHE A 97 7.37 37.98 -12.95
C PHE A 97 7.32 39.50 -12.91
N GLU A 98 8.48 40.13 -12.85
CA GLU A 98 8.62 41.56 -12.89
C GLU A 98 9.27 42.04 -14.18
N SER A 99 8.92 43.23 -14.62
CA SER A 99 9.50 43.92 -15.76
C SER A 99 9.81 45.37 -15.38
N ALA A 100 10.88 45.93 -15.95
CA ALA A 100 11.15 47.38 -15.80
C ALA A 100 10.06 48.22 -16.48
N LYS A 101 9.44 47.73 -17.53
CA LYS A 101 8.48 48.49 -18.39
C LYS A 101 7.01 48.23 -18.09
N TYR A 102 6.65 47.00 -17.71
CA TYR A 102 5.26 46.57 -17.54
C TYR A 102 4.96 46.19 -16.10
N GLN A 103 3.68 46.07 -15.75
CA GLN A 103 3.26 45.63 -14.42
C GLN A 103 3.65 44.15 -14.18
N ASP A 104 3.79 43.79 -12.90
CA ASP A 104 4.12 42.43 -12.49
C ASP A 104 3.01 41.47 -12.89
N VAL A 105 3.41 40.30 -13.39
CA VAL A 105 2.50 39.20 -13.73
C VAL A 105 2.65 38.04 -12.76
N LYS A 106 1.54 37.50 -12.28
CA LYS A 106 1.53 36.33 -11.39
C LYS A 106 1.03 35.09 -12.15
N VAL A 107 1.84 34.06 -12.15
CA VAL A 107 1.54 32.80 -12.79
C VAL A 107 1.44 31.69 -11.73
N SER A 108 0.34 30.92 -11.74
CA SER A 108 0.18 29.77 -10.84
C SER A 108 0.63 28.50 -11.53
N VAL A 109 1.49 27.73 -10.86
CA VAL A 109 1.99 26.43 -11.32
C VAL A 109 1.72 25.40 -10.23
N LYS A 110 1.00 24.34 -10.56
CA LYS A 110 0.74 23.25 -9.63
C LYS A 110 1.74 22.13 -9.82
N VAL A 111 2.43 21.78 -8.74
CA VAL A 111 3.26 20.57 -8.66
C VAL A 111 2.39 19.44 -8.12
N ASN A 112 2.02 18.52 -8.99
CA ASN A 112 1.16 17.38 -8.68
C ASN A 112 1.95 16.23 -8.04
N LYS A 113 1.27 15.36 -7.27
CA LYS A 113 1.87 14.17 -6.70
C LYS A 113 2.36 13.22 -7.79
N ALA A 114 3.55 12.68 -7.60
CA ALA A 114 4.10 11.65 -8.46
C ALA A 114 3.46 10.29 -8.17
N LYS A 115 3.54 9.37 -9.12
CA LYS A 115 3.14 7.97 -8.96
C LYS A 115 4.14 7.26 -8.04
N GLY A 116 3.66 6.74 -6.91
CA GLY A 116 4.45 5.86 -6.03
C GLY A 116 4.41 4.40 -6.51
N THR A 117 5.36 3.59 -6.04
CA THR A 117 5.38 2.15 -6.24
C THR A 117 5.42 1.42 -4.90
N LEU A 118 4.84 0.22 -4.85
CA LEU A 118 4.86 -0.67 -3.70
C LEU A 118 4.97 -2.11 -4.17
N THR A 119 6.04 -2.78 -3.80
CA THR A 119 6.28 -4.20 -4.09
C THR A 119 6.37 -5.01 -2.80
N THR A 120 6.14 -6.31 -2.89
CA THR A 120 6.28 -7.25 -1.78
C THR A 120 6.90 -8.54 -2.27
N LYS A 121 7.77 -9.19 -1.47
CA LYS A 121 8.28 -10.54 -1.74
C LYS A 121 7.18 -11.59 -1.58
N ALA A 122 6.26 -11.39 -0.61
CA ALA A 122 5.15 -12.28 -0.40
C ALA A 122 4.16 -12.23 -1.58
N LYS A 123 3.62 -13.40 -1.95
CA LYS A 123 2.55 -13.55 -2.93
C LYS A 123 1.25 -12.90 -2.40
N THR A 124 0.31 -12.61 -3.29
CA THR A 124 -1.01 -12.03 -2.93
C THR A 124 -1.84 -12.95 -2.02
N THR A 125 -1.55 -14.25 -2.02
CA THR A 125 -2.09 -15.22 -1.07
C THR A 125 -0.97 -16.08 -0.49
N VAL A 126 -0.90 -16.12 0.84
CA VAL A 126 0.01 -16.96 1.60
C VAL A 126 -0.80 -18.03 2.33
N ASN A 127 -0.55 -19.29 2.01
CA ASN A 127 -1.13 -20.44 2.71
C ASN A 127 -0.15 -20.91 3.79
N THR A 128 -0.62 -20.99 5.02
CA THR A 128 0.18 -21.40 6.18
C THR A 128 -0.69 -22.22 7.15
N ALA A 129 -0.12 -22.66 8.25
CA ALA A 129 -0.83 -23.40 9.28
C ALA A 129 -0.53 -22.84 10.67
N ILE A 130 -1.40 -23.13 11.63
CA ILE A 130 -1.15 -22.77 13.02
C ILE A 130 0.15 -23.44 13.52
N GLY A 131 1.00 -22.67 14.20
CA GLY A 131 2.34 -23.09 14.63
C GLY A 131 3.45 -22.91 13.61
N SER A 132 3.17 -22.35 12.42
CA SER A 132 4.22 -21.94 11.49
C SER A 132 5.04 -20.77 12.04
N LYS A 133 6.32 -20.71 11.65
CA LYS A 133 7.22 -19.60 11.97
C LYS A 133 6.69 -18.28 11.35
N SER A 134 6.98 -17.16 12.00
CA SER A 134 6.74 -15.83 11.46
C SER A 134 7.54 -15.62 10.16
N PHE A 135 7.02 -14.79 9.27
CA PHE A 135 7.66 -14.47 8.00
C PHE A 135 7.48 -12.99 7.66
N ASN A 136 8.43 -12.41 6.94
CA ASN A 136 8.37 -11.01 6.53
C ASN A 136 7.78 -10.88 5.12
N LEU A 137 6.93 -9.86 4.93
CA LEU A 137 6.29 -9.56 3.64
C LEU A 137 7.26 -9.00 2.61
N GLY A 138 8.40 -8.45 3.05
CA GLY A 138 9.43 -7.89 2.19
C GLY A 138 8.92 -6.72 1.34
N ALA A 139 8.16 -5.81 1.95
CA ALA A 139 7.63 -4.64 1.26
C ALA A 139 8.74 -3.63 0.96
N LYS A 140 8.72 -3.10 -0.26
CA LYS A 140 9.58 -2.00 -0.71
C LYS A 140 8.71 -0.96 -1.42
N ALA A 141 8.94 0.31 -1.13
CA ALA A 141 8.24 1.43 -1.75
C ALA A 141 9.23 2.40 -2.39
N THR A 142 8.73 3.32 -3.21
CA THR A 142 9.51 4.45 -3.74
C THR A 142 10.17 5.20 -2.58
N THR A 143 11.43 5.62 -2.76
CA THR A 143 12.17 6.42 -1.78
C THR A 143 11.37 7.69 -1.42
N GLY A 144 11.31 8.02 -0.14
CA GLY A 144 10.49 9.13 0.37
C GLY A 144 9.05 8.72 0.75
N MET A 145 8.66 7.47 0.52
CA MET A 145 7.39 6.94 1.04
C MET A 145 7.62 6.09 2.30
N LYS A 146 6.73 6.22 3.27
CA LYS A 146 6.67 5.39 4.48
C LYS A 146 5.73 4.21 4.25
N VAL A 147 6.15 3.02 4.72
CA VAL A 147 5.32 1.80 4.62
C VAL A 147 4.69 1.51 5.97
N SER A 148 3.39 1.24 5.97
CA SER A 148 2.60 0.82 7.12
C SER A 148 1.81 -0.45 6.83
N TYR A 149 1.38 -1.13 7.88
CA TYR A 149 0.72 -2.44 7.80
C TYR A 149 -0.48 -2.50 8.72
N ALA A 150 -1.56 -3.11 8.24
CA ALA A 150 -2.74 -3.37 9.03
C ALA A 150 -3.28 -4.79 8.77
N SER A 151 -3.72 -5.47 9.83
CA SER A 151 -4.37 -6.78 9.72
C SER A 151 -5.88 -6.63 9.91
N SER A 152 -6.67 -7.20 9.02
CA SER A 152 -8.14 -7.25 9.12
C SER A 152 -8.62 -8.19 10.25
N ASN A 153 -7.77 -9.11 10.70
CA ASN A 153 -8.11 -10.07 11.76
C ASN A 153 -6.88 -10.46 12.58
N LYS A 154 -6.62 -9.71 13.65
CA LYS A 154 -5.49 -9.94 14.56
C LYS A 154 -5.57 -11.28 15.32
N LYS A 155 -6.77 -11.89 15.46
CA LYS A 155 -6.94 -13.24 16.04
C LYS A 155 -6.41 -14.34 15.12
N VAL A 156 -6.29 -14.09 13.81
CA VAL A 156 -5.75 -15.03 12.82
C VAL A 156 -4.27 -14.74 12.56
N ALA A 157 -3.94 -13.50 12.24
CA ALA A 157 -2.57 -13.08 11.97
C ALA A 157 -2.34 -11.62 12.40
N THR A 158 -1.23 -11.33 13.04
CA THR A 158 -0.74 -9.99 13.34
C THR A 158 0.39 -9.63 12.38
N VAL A 159 0.64 -8.34 12.21
CA VAL A 159 1.79 -7.83 11.46
C VAL A 159 2.45 -6.72 12.27
N SER A 160 3.78 -6.71 12.32
CA SER A 160 4.57 -5.67 12.97
C SER A 160 4.87 -4.50 12.02
N SER A 161 5.41 -3.40 12.58
CA SER A 161 5.79 -2.21 11.82
C SER A 161 6.85 -2.47 10.73
N ASN A 162 7.67 -3.50 10.89
CA ASN A 162 8.67 -3.93 9.89
C ASN A 162 8.12 -4.95 8.88
N GLY A 163 6.80 -5.26 8.90
CA GLY A 163 6.16 -6.17 7.95
C GLY A 163 6.30 -7.66 8.28
N THR A 164 6.69 -8.02 9.51
CA THR A 164 6.74 -9.42 9.95
C THR A 164 5.35 -9.90 10.37
N VAL A 165 4.85 -10.94 9.72
CA VAL A 165 3.56 -11.58 10.00
C VAL A 165 3.75 -12.73 10.98
N SER A 166 2.96 -12.72 12.07
CA SER A 166 2.87 -13.80 13.05
C SER A 166 1.50 -14.45 13.03
N VAL A 167 1.46 -15.77 12.91
CA VAL A 167 0.24 -16.58 12.92
C VAL A 167 -0.27 -16.74 14.35
N LYS A 168 -1.53 -16.38 14.62
CA LYS A 168 -2.16 -16.42 15.95
C LYS A 168 -3.27 -17.47 16.04
N GLY A 169 -4.03 -17.70 14.98
CA GLY A 169 -5.15 -18.65 14.96
C GLY A 169 -5.51 -19.09 13.55
N THR A 170 -6.39 -20.07 13.43
CA THR A 170 -6.87 -20.56 12.13
C THR A 170 -7.91 -19.64 11.52
N GLY A 171 -7.88 -19.47 10.21
CA GLY A 171 -8.83 -18.60 9.52
C GLY A 171 -8.20 -17.86 8.35
N ILE A 172 -8.83 -16.75 8.00
CA ILE A 172 -8.37 -15.86 6.93
C ILE A 172 -8.18 -14.46 7.52
N ALA A 173 -7.05 -13.84 7.24
CA ALA A 173 -6.79 -12.43 7.51
C ALA A 173 -6.22 -11.78 6.24
N THR A 174 -6.58 -10.52 6.00
CA THR A 174 -5.96 -9.70 4.95
C THR A 174 -5.00 -8.71 5.60
N ILE A 175 -3.75 -8.75 5.19
CA ILE A 175 -2.79 -7.71 5.54
C ILE A 175 -2.83 -6.67 4.45
N THR A 176 -3.20 -5.44 4.81
CA THR A 176 -3.09 -4.27 3.94
C THR A 176 -1.73 -3.63 4.18
N VAL A 177 -0.95 -3.52 3.13
CA VAL A 177 0.32 -2.80 3.10
C VAL A 177 0.06 -1.47 2.41
N THR A 178 0.40 -0.37 3.04
CA THR A 178 0.20 0.99 2.52
C THR A 178 1.53 1.71 2.45
N ALA A 179 1.84 2.25 1.28
CA ALA A 179 2.95 3.19 1.09
C ALA A 179 2.38 4.59 0.88
N SER A 180 2.80 5.56 1.67
CA SER A 180 2.33 6.95 1.60
C SER A 180 3.48 7.93 1.77
N GLY A 181 3.36 9.09 1.14
CA GLY A 181 4.32 10.20 1.24
C GLY A 181 3.66 11.49 0.77
N SER A 182 4.15 12.64 1.25
CA SER A 182 3.59 13.95 0.92
C SER A 182 3.60 14.20 -0.59
N ASN A 183 4.67 13.80 -1.27
CA ASN A 183 4.92 14.05 -2.68
C ASN A 183 4.48 12.93 -3.62
N TYR A 184 3.88 11.86 -3.10
CA TYR A 184 3.46 10.69 -3.87
C TYR A 184 2.01 10.33 -3.62
N ASN A 185 1.36 9.79 -4.64
CA ASN A 185 0.06 9.16 -4.48
C ASN A 185 0.20 7.92 -3.60
N THR A 186 -0.72 7.75 -2.64
CA THR A 186 -0.76 6.56 -1.78
C THR A 186 -0.98 5.30 -2.59
N VAL A 187 -0.20 4.27 -2.32
CA VAL A 187 -0.31 2.95 -2.96
C VAL A 187 -0.60 1.90 -1.91
N THR A 188 -1.56 1.02 -2.17
CA THR A 188 -1.92 -0.07 -1.27
C THR A 188 -1.78 -1.43 -1.96
N LYS A 189 -1.41 -2.45 -1.15
CA LYS A 189 -1.38 -3.84 -1.59
C LYS A 189 -2.01 -4.72 -0.52
N LYS A 190 -2.92 -5.60 -0.91
CA LYS A 190 -3.58 -6.55 -0.02
C LYS A 190 -2.98 -7.94 -0.17
N ILE A 191 -2.63 -8.58 0.95
CA ILE A 191 -2.07 -9.93 1.02
C ILE A 191 -2.99 -10.77 1.89
N THR A 192 -3.59 -11.81 1.33
CA THR A 192 -4.47 -12.72 2.03
C THR A 192 -3.66 -13.82 2.71
N ILE A 193 -3.77 -13.94 4.03
CA ILE A 193 -3.16 -14.99 4.83
C ILE A 193 -4.23 -16.03 5.15
N LYS A 194 -4.07 -17.25 4.64
CA LYS A 194 -4.94 -18.39 4.90
C LYS A 194 -4.25 -19.34 5.86
N VAL A 195 -4.75 -19.42 7.10
CA VAL A 195 -4.16 -20.23 8.17
C VAL A 195 -5.00 -21.49 8.39
N ALA A 196 -4.43 -22.63 8.02
CA ALA A 196 -5.04 -23.95 8.21
C ALA A 196 -4.81 -24.48 9.65
N PRO A 197 -5.64 -25.40 10.13
CA PRO A 197 -5.42 -26.11 11.39
C PRO A 197 -4.15 -26.99 11.37
N LYS A 198 -3.70 -27.43 12.56
CA LYS A 198 -2.53 -28.28 12.73
C LYS A 198 -2.70 -29.64 12.04
N LYS A 199 -1.57 -30.23 11.62
CA LYS A 199 -1.50 -31.64 11.24
C LYS A 199 -1.92 -32.50 12.42
N GLN A 200 -2.76 -33.53 12.16
CA GLN A 200 -3.27 -34.43 13.18
C GLN A 200 -2.33 -35.61 13.39
N SER A 201 -2.37 -36.24 14.57
CA SER A 201 -1.88 -37.58 14.81
C SER A 201 -3.06 -38.55 14.82
N VAL A 202 -2.88 -39.79 14.35
CA VAL A 202 -3.94 -40.80 14.26
C VAL A 202 -3.52 -42.11 14.95
N LYS A 203 -4.47 -42.69 15.70
CA LYS A 203 -4.38 -44.02 16.29
C LYS A 203 -5.67 -44.73 15.98
N ALA A 204 -5.70 -46.10 16.02
CA ALA A 204 -6.94 -46.85 15.94
C ALA A 204 -6.87 -48.12 16.77
N LYS A 205 -8.05 -48.55 17.22
CA LYS A 205 -8.27 -49.88 17.84
C LYS A 205 -9.09 -50.75 16.91
N THR A 206 -8.71 -52.03 16.79
CA THR A 206 -9.38 -53.02 15.93
C THR A 206 -10.30 -53.89 16.75
N ALA A 207 -11.44 -54.25 16.20
CA ALA A 207 -12.37 -55.25 16.73
C ALA A 207 -12.95 -56.09 15.57
N LYS A 208 -13.77 -57.08 15.85
CA LYS A 208 -14.39 -57.92 14.84
C LYS A 208 -15.17 -57.08 13.82
N LYS A 209 -14.70 -57.06 12.57
CA LYS A 209 -15.25 -56.28 11.46
C LYS A 209 -15.39 -54.77 11.71
N LYS A 210 -14.61 -54.20 12.68
CA LYS A 210 -14.69 -52.79 13.09
C LYS A 210 -13.30 -52.17 13.28
N LEU A 211 -13.18 -50.84 13.01
CA LEU A 211 -12.01 -50.03 13.28
C LEU A 211 -12.46 -48.71 13.92
N THR A 212 -12.05 -48.48 15.16
CA THR A 212 -12.28 -47.19 15.86
C THR A 212 -11.03 -46.33 15.75
N ILE A 213 -11.11 -45.29 14.95
CA ILE A 213 -10.05 -44.34 14.63
C ILE A 213 -10.18 -43.15 15.59
N THR A 214 -9.09 -42.77 16.22
CA THR A 214 -9.00 -41.59 17.11
C THR A 214 -7.88 -40.65 16.64
N TRP A 215 -8.05 -39.39 16.91
CA TRP A 215 -7.03 -38.35 16.56
C TRP A 215 -6.98 -37.27 17.62
N THR A 216 -6.02 -36.35 17.49
CA THR A 216 -5.87 -35.25 18.44
C THR A 216 -7.03 -34.26 18.29
N LYS A 217 -7.66 -33.89 19.41
CA LYS A 217 -8.66 -32.83 19.41
C LYS A 217 -7.98 -31.48 19.07
N ASP A 218 -8.61 -30.70 18.18
CA ASP A 218 -8.10 -29.38 17.76
C ASP A 218 -9.23 -28.34 17.86
N SER A 219 -9.19 -27.52 18.90
CA SER A 219 -10.18 -26.44 19.14
C SER A 219 -10.15 -25.35 18.08
N ASN A 220 -9.07 -25.24 17.30
CA ASN A 220 -8.94 -24.30 16.19
C ASN A 220 -9.63 -24.80 14.90
N ALA A 221 -10.04 -26.08 14.85
CA ALA A 221 -10.74 -26.65 13.71
C ALA A 221 -12.27 -26.46 13.80
N THR A 222 -12.96 -26.58 12.67
CA THR A 222 -14.41 -26.77 12.62
C THR A 222 -14.76 -28.25 12.69
N GLY A 223 -13.91 -29.11 12.11
CA GLY A 223 -14.13 -30.55 12.06
C GLY A 223 -12.96 -31.27 11.39
N TYR A 224 -13.23 -32.55 11.00
CA TYR A 224 -12.17 -33.42 10.50
C TYR A 224 -12.64 -34.21 9.26
N GLN A 225 -11.66 -34.65 8.48
CA GLN A 225 -11.84 -35.66 7.43
C GLN A 225 -11.01 -36.88 7.74
N VAL A 226 -11.66 -38.07 7.77
CA VAL A 226 -11.04 -39.37 7.98
C VAL A 226 -11.07 -40.10 6.67
N GLN A 227 -9.91 -40.55 6.18
CA GLN A 227 -9.82 -41.41 4.99
C GLN A 227 -9.39 -42.80 5.36
N ILE A 228 -10.02 -43.79 4.73
CA ILE A 228 -9.72 -45.23 4.89
C ILE A 228 -9.69 -45.89 3.52
N ALA A 229 -8.70 -46.74 3.29
CA ALA A 229 -8.58 -47.55 2.08
C ALA A 229 -7.90 -48.91 2.38
N THR A 230 -7.99 -49.85 1.46
CA THR A 230 -7.22 -51.10 1.51
C THR A 230 -5.86 -51.01 0.83
N LYS A 231 -5.58 -49.92 0.10
CA LYS A 231 -4.31 -49.67 -0.56
C LYS A 231 -3.48 -48.62 0.21
N LYS A 232 -2.18 -48.82 0.33
CA LYS A 232 -1.26 -47.93 1.08
C LYS A 232 -1.23 -46.48 0.54
N ASN A 233 -1.35 -46.30 -0.77
CA ASN A 233 -1.40 -45.00 -1.44
C ASN A 233 -2.79 -44.31 -1.32
N LEU A 234 -3.73 -44.93 -0.62
CA LEU A 234 -5.12 -44.48 -0.43
C LEU A 234 -5.92 -44.27 -1.74
N LYS A 235 -5.53 -44.92 -2.86
CA LYS A 235 -6.32 -44.92 -4.08
C LYS A 235 -7.68 -45.58 -3.78
N GLY A 236 -8.78 -44.88 -4.13
CA GLY A 236 -10.14 -45.33 -3.84
C GLY A 236 -10.56 -45.20 -2.36
N ALA A 237 -9.90 -44.32 -1.61
CA ALA A 237 -10.21 -44.09 -0.19
C ALA A 237 -11.64 -43.59 0.02
N LYS A 238 -12.36 -44.18 0.95
CA LYS A 238 -13.62 -43.67 1.48
C LYS A 238 -13.30 -42.52 2.46
N THR A 239 -13.95 -41.38 2.27
CA THR A 239 -13.76 -40.18 3.11
C THR A 239 -15.00 -39.96 3.98
N TYR A 240 -14.80 -39.85 5.28
CA TYR A 240 -15.82 -39.49 6.25
C TYR A 240 -15.57 -38.10 6.79
N THR A 241 -16.57 -37.22 6.73
CA THR A 241 -16.50 -35.85 7.30
C THR A 241 -17.12 -35.86 8.68
N VAL A 242 -16.37 -35.38 9.67
CA VAL A 242 -16.80 -35.13 11.05
C VAL A 242 -16.97 -33.64 11.21
N LYS A 243 -18.21 -33.18 11.40
CA LYS A 243 -18.55 -31.73 11.37
C LYS A 243 -18.28 -30.97 12.68
N SER A 244 -17.79 -31.64 13.73
CA SER A 244 -17.50 -31.02 15.03
C SER A 244 -16.07 -31.29 15.48
N TYR A 245 -15.36 -30.26 15.91
CA TYR A 245 -14.01 -30.39 16.49
C TYR A 245 -14.04 -31.14 17.84
N LYS A 246 -15.20 -31.17 18.54
CA LYS A 246 -15.39 -31.88 19.80
C LYS A 246 -15.37 -33.42 19.59
N THR A 247 -15.71 -33.88 18.39
CA THR A 247 -15.71 -35.29 18.03
C THR A 247 -14.36 -35.68 17.44
N TYR A 248 -13.55 -36.41 18.18
CA TYR A 248 -12.18 -36.80 17.82
C TYR A 248 -12.00 -38.31 17.69
N LYS A 249 -13.12 -39.04 17.46
CA LYS A 249 -13.18 -40.51 17.16
C LYS A 249 -14.21 -40.79 16.09
N LYS A 250 -13.99 -41.89 15.31
CA LYS A 250 -14.94 -42.45 14.33
C LYS A 250 -14.78 -43.95 14.28
N THR A 251 -15.86 -44.66 14.53
CA THR A 251 -15.92 -46.12 14.32
C THR A 251 -16.45 -46.39 12.92
N ILE A 252 -15.75 -47.23 12.20
CA ILE A 252 -16.13 -47.75 10.89
C ILE A 252 -16.39 -49.25 11.04
N SER A 253 -17.61 -49.66 10.72
CA SER A 253 -18.10 -51.05 10.83
C SER A 253 -18.21 -51.69 9.45
N LYS A 254 -18.55 -52.99 9.40
CA LYS A 254 -18.73 -53.81 8.19
C LYS A 254 -17.43 -53.88 7.36
N LEU A 255 -16.29 -53.87 8.02
CA LEU A 255 -15.00 -54.09 7.39
C LEU A 255 -14.73 -55.59 7.23
N LYS A 256 -13.92 -55.96 6.23
CA LYS A 256 -13.51 -57.38 6.02
C LYS A 256 -12.51 -57.77 7.10
N SER A 257 -12.78 -58.88 7.83
CA SER A 257 -11.88 -59.50 8.81
C SER A 257 -10.57 -59.89 8.16
N LYS A 258 -9.48 -59.90 8.94
CA LYS A 258 -8.11 -60.23 8.51
C LYS A 258 -7.53 -59.29 7.43
N LYS A 259 -8.33 -58.31 6.93
CA LYS A 259 -7.88 -57.32 5.93
C LYS A 259 -7.14 -56.18 6.58
N LYS A 260 -6.05 -55.69 5.94
CA LYS A 260 -5.31 -54.51 6.32
C LYS A 260 -5.98 -53.26 5.73
N TYR A 261 -6.20 -52.26 6.57
CA TYR A 261 -6.73 -50.95 6.19
C TYR A 261 -5.75 -49.86 6.52
N TYR A 262 -5.62 -48.88 5.62
CA TYR A 262 -4.76 -47.69 5.74
C TYR A 262 -5.63 -46.48 6.03
N VAL A 263 -5.25 -45.70 7.03
CA VAL A 263 -6.03 -44.54 7.49
C VAL A 263 -5.15 -43.29 7.61
N ARG A 264 -5.76 -42.13 7.35
CA ARG A 264 -5.21 -40.81 7.67
C ARG A 264 -6.34 -39.87 8.04
N VAL A 265 -6.00 -38.80 8.79
CA VAL A 265 -6.95 -37.79 9.25
C VAL A 265 -6.37 -36.43 8.98
N ARG A 266 -7.22 -35.46 8.63
CA ARG A 266 -6.90 -34.04 8.66
C ARG A 266 -8.01 -33.25 9.31
N SER A 267 -7.67 -32.14 9.95
CA SER A 267 -8.61 -31.12 10.42
C SER A 267 -8.96 -30.15 9.30
N TYR A 268 -10.09 -29.44 9.42
CA TYR A 268 -10.42 -28.31 8.57
C TYR A 268 -11.05 -27.18 9.38
N LYS A 269 -10.86 -25.95 8.91
CA LYS A 269 -11.55 -24.74 9.39
C LYS A 269 -12.45 -24.22 8.29
N THR A 270 -13.72 -23.95 8.59
CA THR A 270 -14.64 -23.29 7.68
C THR A 270 -14.66 -21.78 7.98
N VAL A 271 -14.47 -20.96 6.96
CA VAL A 271 -14.53 -19.51 7.02
C VAL A 271 -15.44 -19.05 5.88
N GLY A 272 -16.67 -18.66 6.20
CA GLY A 272 -17.71 -18.44 5.19
C GLY A 272 -17.91 -19.70 4.35
N LYS A 273 -17.83 -19.59 3.04
CA LYS A 273 -17.93 -20.72 2.09
C LYS A 273 -16.60 -21.47 1.87
N THR A 274 -15.49 -21.01 2.44
CA THR A 274 -14.15 -21.60 2.21
C THR A 274 -13.79 -22.60 3.31
N LYS A 275 -13.26 -23.75 2.93
CA LYS A 275 -12.65 -24.71 3.85
C LYS A 275 -11.13 -24.67 3.75
N LEU A 276 -10.46 -24.39 4.86
CA LEU A 276 -9.02 -24.44 5.01
C LEU A 276 -8.65 -25.79 5.61
N TYR A 277 -7.96 -26.62 4.85
CA TYR A 277 -7.59 -27.97 5.29
C TYR A 277 -6.17 -27.98 5.86
N GLY A 278 -6.02 -28.53 7.05
CA GLY A 278 -4.73 -28.92 7.59
C GLY A 278 -4.09 -30.07 6.79
N ALA A 279 -2.79 -30.25 6.98
CA ALA A 279 -2.11 -31.39 6.40
C ALA A 279 -2.66 -32.70 6.94
N TYR A 280 -2.71 -33.73 6.10
CA TYR A 280 -3.07 -35.07 6.57
C TYR A 280 -2.03 -35.60 7.56
N SER A 281 -2.50 -36.40 8.53
CA SER A 281 -1.65 -37.23 9.36
C SER A 281 -0.81 -38.19 8.52
N THR A 282 0.26 -38.68 9.08
CA THR A 282 0.96 -39.85 8.52
C THR A 282 -0.04 -41.00 8.35
N VAL A 283 0.05 -41.73 7.24
CA VAL A 283 -0.77 -42.90 6.98
C VAL A 283 -0.36 -44.02 7.95
N LYS A 284 -1.33 -44.58 8.65
CA LYS A 284 -1.12 -45.74 9.52
C LYS A 284 -1.97 -46.92 9.02
N SER A 285 -1.50 -48.13 9.25
CA SER A 285 -2.22 -49.36 8.84
C SER A 285 -2.61 -50.21 10.05
N TYR A 286 -3.77 -50.83 9.95
CA TYR A 286 -4.35 -51.69 10.97
C TYR A 286 -4.99 -52.91 10.33
N LYS A 287 -4.72 -54.11 10.89
CA LYS A 287 -5.37 -55.38 10.46
C LYS A 287 -6.63 -55.57 11.30
N VAL A 288 -7.78 -55.61 10.66
CA VAL A 288 -9.08 -55.80 11.34
C VAL A 288 -9.23 -57.23 11.81
N LYS A 289 -9.76 -57.40 13.01
CA LYS A 289 -10.03 -58.71 13.60
C LYS A 289 -11.24 -59.36 12.97
#